data_bc1d05ae5ca47bf0919d1d3a757b624c
#
_entry.id   bc1d05ae5ca47bf0919d1d3a757b624c
#
_cell.length_a   1.000
_cell.length_b   1.000
_cell.length_c   1.000
_cell.angle_alpha   90.00
_cell.angle_beta   90.00
_cell.angle_gamma   90.00
#
_symmetry.space_group_name_H-M   'P 1'
#
loop_
_entity.id
_entity.type
_entity.pdbx_description
1 polymer ?
#
loop_
_entity_poly.entity_id
_entity_poly.type
_entity_poly.pdbx_seq_one_letter_code
_entity_poly.pdbx_strand_id
1 'polypeptide(L)'
;KSMTLSSGMKVELGDTLRANKNNLLVLLTLCSRAAIEGGLNPSTAYTLNDYYGKRIEECKTTADTNNLGNELLDDYVSRVRTAHETDEHAKQIADICDYITLHIREPLSISLLSKRLGYTEYYFSHKFKDVMGKSVNNYIRQKKTEEAKLLLSGTHMSISEISDELSFSSRSFFFSSFQKETG
;
A
#
# COMPACT_ATOMS: atom_id res chain seq x y z
N LYS A 1 -14.03 31.65 -0.04
CA LYS A 1 -15.51 31.59 -0.09
C LYS A 1 -15.92 30.59 0.99
N SER A 2 -16.46 31.13 2.09
CA SER A 2 -17.04 30.35 3.19
C SER A 2 -18.25 29.57 2.64
N MET A 3 -18.21 28.24 2.64
CA MET A 3 -19.40 27.42 2.45
C MET A 3 -20.15 27.38 3.77
N THR A 4 -21.14 28.25 3.92
CA THR A 4 -22.17 28.11 4.94
C THR A 4 -23.17 27.06 4.48
N LEU A 5 -23.13 25.87 5.06
CA LEU A 5 -24.22 24.90 4.96
C LEU A 5 -25.45 25.48 5.67
N SER A 6 -26.36 26.05 4.88
CA SER A 6 -27.68 26.45 5.35
C SER A 6 -28.54 25.20 5.52
N SER A 7 -28.50 24.58 6.69
CA SER A 7 -29.53 23.65 7.10
C SER A 7 -30.62 24.46 7.81
N GLY A 8 -31.84 24.39 7.30
CA GLY A 8 -33.03 25.15 7.77
C GLY A 8 -33.55 24.78 9.14
N MET A 9 -32.69 24.43 10.09
CA MET A 9 -33.03 24.20 11.48
C MET A 9 -32.93 25.54 12.21
N LYS A 10 -34.04 26.10 12.64
CA LYS A 10 -34.07 27.25 13.58
C LYS A 10 -33.34 26.81 14.84
N VAL A 11 -32.08 27.23 14.97
CA VAL A 11 -31.31 27.10 16.22
C VAL A 11 -31.88 28.14 17.17
N GLU A 12 -32.53 27.71 18.25
CA GLU A 12 -32.77 28.58 19.39
C GLU A 12 -31.43 29.13 19.87
N LEU A 13 -31.36 30.45 20.08
CA LEU A 13 -30.14 31.23 20.36
C LEU A 13 -29.46 30.89 21.71
N GLY A 14 -29.60 29.67 22.22
CA GLY A 14 -29.15 29.30 23.56
C GLY A 14 -27.76 28.67 23.64
N ASP A 15 -27.30 27.94 22.66
CA ASP A 15 -25.99 27.25 22.79
C ASP A 15 -25.33 26.98 21.43
N THR A 16 -24.67 28.00 20.91
CA THR A 16 -23.89 27.93 19.66
C THR A 16 -22.78 26.87 19.72
N LEU A 17 -22.17 26.68 20.90
CA LEU A 17 -21.15 25.67 21.10
C LEU A 17 -21.73 24.26 21.00
N ARG A 18 -22.92 24.02 21.59
CA ARG A 18 -23.59 22.73 21.50
C ARG A 18 -23.99 22.40 20.07
N ALA A 19 -24.51 23.37 19.33
CA ALA A 19 -24.85 23.21 17.93
C ALA A 19 -23.61 22.87 17.09
N ASN A 20 -22.48 23.54 17.32
CA ASN A 20 -21.23 23.25 16.64
C ASN A 20 -20.68 21.86 16.98
N LYS A 21 -20.76 21.41 18.23
CA LYS A 21 -20.38 20.04 18.61
C LYS A 21 -21.25 19.00 17.89
N ASN A 22 -22.56 19.21 17.84
CA ASN A 22 -23.46 18.30 17.13
C ASN A 22 -23.14 18.23 15.63
N ASN A 23 -22.90 19.38 14.98
CA ASN A 23 -22.51 19.43 13.57
C ASN A 23 -21.17 18.72 13.33
N LEU A 24 -20.22 18.85 14.26
CA LEU A 24 -18.93 18.20 14.15
C LEU A 24 -19.01 16.66 14.33
N LEU A 25 -19.90 16.17 15.20
CA LEU A 25 -20.19 14.74 15.32
C LEU A 25 -20.81 14.16 14.04
N VAL A 26 -21.71 14.92 13.40
CA VAL A 26 -22.26 14.54 12.09
C VAL A 26 -21.16 14.50 11.03
N LEU A 27 -20.30 15.53 10.97
CA LEU A 27 -19.17 15.57 10.07
C LEU A 27 -18.23 14.38 10.30
N LEU A 28 -17.89 14.09 11.55
CA LEU A 28 -17.04 12.95 11.94
C LEU A 28 -17.59 11.62 11.39
N THR A 29 -18.90 11.41 11.56
CA THR A 29 -19.56 10.19 11.07
C THR A 29 -19.50 10.09 9.56
N LEU A 30 -19.75 11.19 8.84
CA LEU A 30 -19.67 11.24 7.38
C LEU A 30 -18.25 11.00 6.87
N CYS A 31 -17.25 11.63 7.51
CA CYS A 31 -15.84 11.43 7.17
C CYS A 31 -15.40 9.99 7.40
N SER A 32 -15.80 9.37 8.52
CA SER A 32 -15.49 7.98 8.82
C SER A 32 -16.03 7.03 7.74
N ARG A 33 -17.31 7.20 7.34
CA ARG A 33 -17.90 6.39 6.28
C ARG A 33 -17.25 6.61 4.92
N ALA A 34 -17.07 7.88 4.52
CA ALA A 34 -16.43 8.20 3.26
C ALA A 34 -14.99 7.68 3.20
N ALA A 35 -14.26 7.72 4.32
CA ALA A 35 -12.91 7.18 4.40
C ALA A 35 -12.85 5.65 4.24
N ILE A 36 -13.81 4.92 4.81
CA ILE A 36 -13.93 3.46 4.61
C ILE A 36 -14.24 3.15 3.14
N GLU A 37 -15.17 3.87 2.52
CA GLU A 37 -15.47 3.75 1.09
C GLU A 37 -14.24 4.10 0.21
N GLY A 38 -13.40 5.03 0.69
CA GLY A 38 -12.14 5.42 0.10
C GLY A 38 -10.96 4.49 0.43
N GLY A 39 -11.21 3.29 0.96
CA GLY A 39 -10.17 2.27 1.18
C GLY A 39 -9.46 2.32 2.54
N LEU A 40 -9.84 3.22 3.45
CA LEU A 40 -9.31 3.20 4.82
C LEU A 40 -9.83 1.97 5.57
N ASN A 41 -8.94 1.27 6.29
CA ASN A 41 -9.33 0.12 7.09
C ASN A 41 -10.43 0.49 8.10
N PRO A 42 -11.57 -0.23 8.15
CA PRO A 42 -12.69 0.06 9.05
C PRO A 42 -12.30 0.18 10.52
N SER A 43 -11.41 -0.69 11.01
CA SER A 43 -10.93 -0.62 12.40
C SER A 43 -10.22 0.70 12.69
N THR A 44 -9.38 1.18 11.75
CA THR A 44 -8.72 2.48 11.87
C THR A 44 -9.73 3.63 11.85
N ALA A 45 -10.73 3.57 10.95
CA ALA A 45 -11.77 4.60 10.86
C ALA A 45 -12.59 4.69 12.16
N TYR A 46 -12.97 3.56 12.77
CA TYR A 46 -13.69 3.54 14.04
C TYR A 46 -12.83 4.03 15.21
N THR A 47 -11.55 3.67 15.26
CA THR A 47 -10.63 4.19 16.29
C THR A 47 -10.50 5.72 16.21
N LEU A 48 -10.44 6.28 14.99
CA LEU A 48 -10.43 7.73 14.79
C LEU A 48 -11.76 8.36 15.20
N ASN A 49 -12.87 7.70 14.90
CA ASN A 49 -14.19 8.18 15.29
C ASN A 49 -14.31 8.32 16.82
N ASP A 50 -13.84 7.33 17.58
CA ASP A 50 -13.81 7.38 19.04
C ASP A 50 -12.86 8.45 19.56
N TYR A 51 -11.68 8.59 18.95
CA TYR A 51 -10.69 9.60 19.30
C TYR A 51 -11.23 11.03 19.15
N TYR A 52 -11.76 11.35 17.96
CA TYR A 52 -12.31 12.65 17.67
C TYR A 52 -13.61 12.92 18.42
N GLY A 53 -14.46 11.91 18.63
CA GLY A 53 -15.67 12.03 19.45
C GLY A 53 -15.41 12.53 20.85
N LYS A 54 -14.39 11.98 21.54
CA LYS A 54 -13.95 12.46 22.86
C LYS A 54 -13.47 13.91 22.82
N ARG A 55 -12.62 14.24 21.83
CA ARG A 55 -12.08 15.62 21.70
C ARG A 55 -13.18 16.64 21.40
N ILE A 56 -14.23 16.29 20.66
CA ILE A 56 -15.38 17.15 20.41
C ILE A 56 -16.09 17.49 21.72
N GLU A 57 -16.28 16.51 22.60
CA GLU A 57 -16.91 16.78 23.89
C GLU A 57 -16.04 17.67 24.81
N GLU A 58 -14.74 17.62 24.68
CA GLU A 58 -13.78 18.42 25.45
C GLU A 58 -13.69 19.90 24.98
N CYS A 59 -14.17 20.24 23.76
CA CYS A 59 -14.16 21.60 23.24
C CYS A 59 -14.94 22.54 24.17
N LYS A 60 -14.37 23.72 24.47
CA LYS A 60 -14.96 24.72 25.35
C LYS A 60 -15.43 25.98 24.62
N THR A 61 -14.94 26.18 23.40
CA THR A 61 -15.27 27.33 22.56
C THR A 61 -15.63 26.95 21.14
N THR A 62 -16.29 27.84 20.42
CA THR A 62 -16.57 27.67 18.99
C THR A 62 -15.28 27.68 18.15
N ALA A 63 -14.24 28.37 18.62
CA ALA A 63 -12.92 28.33 17.96
C ALA A 63 -12.28 26.95 18.07
N ASP A 64 -12.40 26.29 19.24
CA ASP A 64 -11.90 24.91 19.43
C ASP A 64 -12.59 23.95 18.45
N THR A 65 -13.92 24.04 18.31
CA THR A 65 -14.68 23.17 17.39
C THR A 65 -14.27 23.40 15.93
N ASN A 66 -14.03 24.65 15.51
CA ASN A 66 -13.59 24.95 14.14
C ASN A 66 -12.20 24.40 13.85
N ASN A 67 -11.23 24.60 14.78
CA ASN A 67 -9.88 24.07 14.64
C ASN A 67 -9.88 22.54 14.61
N LEU A 68 -10.64 21.91 15.50
CA LEU A 68 -10.77 20.45 15.54
C LEU A 68 -11.41 19.89 14.27
N GLY A 69 -12.38 20.61 13.68
CA GLY A 69 -13.01 20.22 12.41
C GLY A 69 -12.02 20.20 11.23
N ASN A 70 -11.14 21.19 11.15
CA ASN A 70 -10.09 21.22 10.13
C ASN A 70 -9.08 20.09 10.33
N GLU A 71 -8.61 19.88 11.57
CA GLU A 71 -7.69 18.81 11.94
C GLU A 71 -8.27 17.43 11.57
N LEU A 72 -9.54 17.20 11.90
CA LEU A 72 -10.26 15.98 11.58
C LEU A 72 -10.29 15.71 10.07
N LEU A 73 -10.65 16.72 9.28
CA LEU A 73 -10.70 16.60 7.82
C LEU A 73 -9.32 16.28 7.24
N ASP A 74 -8.29 16.99 7.66
CA ASP A 74 -6.92 16.81 7.18
C ASP A 74 -6.39 15.40 7.54
N ASP A 75 -6.67 14.90 8.74
CA ASP A 75 -6.25 13.55 9.16
C ASP A 75 -6.95 12.46 8.34
N TYR A 76 -8.28 12.53 8.16
CA TYR A 76 -8.99 11.56 7.33
C TYR A 76 -8.51 11.58 5.87
N VAL A 77 -8.36 12.76 5.27
CA VAL A 77 -7.88 12.91 3.89
C VAL A 77 -6.47 12.35 3.73
N SER A 78 -5.56 12.65 4.65
CA SER A 78 -4.19 12.15 4.65
C SER A 78 -4.14 10.62 4.71
N ARG A 79 -4.93 10.01 5.61
CA ARG A 79 -4.96 8.55 5.77
C ARG A 79 -5.56 7.83 4.57
N VAL A 80 -6.62 8.36 3.97
CA VAL A 80 -7.20 7.79 2.74
C VAL A 80 -6.19 7.87 1.60
N ARG A 81 -5.49 8.99 1.45
CA ARG A 81 -4.42 9.12 0.45
C ARG A 81 -3.33 8.06 0.65
N THR A 82 -2.84 7.91 1.88
CA THR A 82 -1.82 6.90 2.20
C THR A 82 -2.31 5.48 1.96
N ALA A 83 -3.58 5.17 2.26
CA ALA A 83 -4.17 3.87 1.98
C ALA A 83 -4.20 3.58 0.48
N HIS A 84 -4.63 4.53 -0.34
CA HIS A 84 -4.62 4.42 -1.80
C HIS A 84 -3.22 4.23 -2.39
N GLU A 85 -2.25 5.03 -1.94
CA GLU A 85 -0.86 4.92 -2.41
C GLU A 85 -0.27 3.54 -2.08
N THR A 86 -0.60 2.98 -0.90
CA THR A 86 -0.16 1.66 -0.48
C THR A 86 -0.79 0.56 -1.35
N ASP A 87 -2.08 0.64 -1.65
CA ASP A 87 -2.80 -0.33 -2.49
C ASP A 87 -2.29 -0.30 -3.94
N GLU A 88 -2.08 0.89 -4.50
CA GLU A 88 -1.51 1.06 -5.84
C GLU A 88 -0.10 0.46 -5.94
N HIS A 89 0.76 0.72 -4.95
CA HIS A 89 2.10 0.13 -4.91
C HIS A 89 2.07 -1.39 -4.81
N ALA A 90 1.17 -1.95 -3.97
CA ALA A 90 1.01 -3.39 -3.85
C ALA A 90 0.59 -4.01 -5.18
N LYS A 91 -0.35 -3.38 -5.90
CA LYS A 91 -0.78 -3.80 -7.23
C LYS A 91 0.36 -3.75 -8.25
N GLN A 92 1.09 -2.64 -8.30
CA GLN A 92 2.23 -2.49 -9.21
C GLN A 92 3.33 -3.54 -8.96
N ILE A 93 3.60 -3.88 -7.69
CA ILE A 93 4.56 -4.94 -7.35
C ILE A 93 4.01 -6.31 -7.73
N ALA A 94 2.71 -6.58 -7.57
CA ALA A 94 2.10 -7.81 -8.03
C ALA A 94 2.24 -7.98 -9.56
N ASP A 95 1.97 -6.93 -10.34
CA ASP A 95 2.16 -6.92 -11.80
C ASP A 95 3.62 -7.21 -12.20
N ILE A 96 4.59 -6.71 -11.42
CA ILE A 96 6.02 -7.03 -11.61
C ILE A 96 6.33 -8.48 -11.27
N CYS A 97 5.73 -9.05 -10.23
CA CYS A 97 5.90 -10.46 -9.90
C CYS A 97 5.38 -11.39 -11.00
N ASP A 98 4.23 -11.04 -11.59
CA ASP A 98 3.67 -11.75 -12.74
C ASP A 98 4.59 -11.61 -13.96
N TYR A 99 5.10 -10.40 -14.23
CA TYR A 99 6.07 -10.19 -15.30
C TYR A 99 7.34 -11.04 -15.11
N ILE A 100 7.91 -11.08 -13.90
CA ILE A 100 9.09 -11.91 -13.57
C ILE A 100 8.78 -13.38 -13.86
N THR A 101 7.60 -13.87 -13.47
CA THR A 101 7.20 -15.27 -13.67
C THR A 101 7.07 -15.62 -15.15
N LEU A 102 6.45 -14.75 -15.94
CA LEU A 102 6.26 -14.94 -17.37
C LEU A 102 7.58 -14.87 -18.17
N HIS A 103 8.55 -14.07 -17.68
CA HIS A 103 9.84 -13.85 -18.35
C HIS A 103 11.02 -14.49 -17.61
N ILE A 104 10.75 -15.55 -16.83
CA ILE A 104 11.76 -16.13 -15.92
C ILE A 104 12.99 -16.68 -16.63
N ARG A 105 12.86 -17.05 -17.89
CA ARG A 105 13.96 -17.56 -18.75
C ARG A 105 14.81 -16.45 -19.36
N GLU A 106 14.35 -15.22 -19.29
CA GLU A 106 15.06 -14.05 -19.82
C GLU A 106 16.04 -13.45 -18.80
N PRO A 107 17.01 -12.64 -19.27
CA PRO A 107 17.88 -11.85 -18.38
C PRO A 107 17.05 -10.78 -17.65
N LEU A 108 16.72 -11.01 -16.39
CA LEU A 108 16.02 -10.04 -15.55
C LEU A 108 17.00 -9.24 -14.70
N SER A 109 16.82 -7.92 -14.64
CA SER A 109 17.61 -7.02 -13.80
C SER A 109 16.72 -6.00 -13.07
N ILE A 110 17.24 -5.47 -11.95
CA ILE A 110 16.58 -4.40 -11.20
C ILE A 110 16.35 -3.19 -12.11
N SER A 111 17.33 -2.86 -12.95
CA SER A 111 17.25 -1.75 -13.91
C SER A 111 16.10 -1.91 -14.91
N LEU A 112 15.90 -3.12 -15.45
CA LEU A 112 14.82 -3.40 -16.38
C LEU A 112 13.46 -3.26 -15.69
N LEU A 113 13.31 -3.85 -14.50
CA LEU A 113 12.04 -3.87 -13.76
C LEU A 113 11.65 -2.49 -13.21
N SER A 114 12.63 -1.73 -12.71
CA SER A 114 12.39 -0.36 -12.21
C SER A 114 11.94 0.59 -13.33
N LYS A 115 12.61 0.51 -14.50
CA LYS A 115 12.24 1.30 -15.69
C LYS A 115 10.82 1.02 -16.16
N ARG A 116 10.35 -0.22 -16.05
CA ARG A 116 9.00 -0.60 -16.45
C ARG A 116 7.92 0.13 -15.63
N LEU A 117 8.21 0.46 -14.36
CA LEU A 117 7.35 1.24 -13.47
C LEU A 117 7.64 2.75 -13.48
N GLY A 118 8.67 3.20 -14.22
CA GLY A 118 9.12 4.59 -14.16
C GLY A 118 9.82 4.96 -12.86
N TYR A 119 10.34 3.99 -12.11
CA TYR A 119 10.99 4.18 -10.82
C TYR A 119 12.52 4.21 -10.94
N THR A 120 13.19 4.85 -9.98
CA THR A 120 14.62 4.63 -9.76
C THR A 120 14.86 3.23 -9.18
N GLU A 121 16.04 2.63 -9.45
CA GLU A 121 16.38 1.30 -8.92
C GLU A 121 16.34 1.24 -7.39
N TYR A 122 16.76 2.33 -6.72
CA TYR A 122 16.72 2.47 -5.27
C TYR A 122 15.28 2.41 -4.74
N TYR A 123 14.40 3.25 -5.26
CA TYR A 123 13.00 3.33 -4.84
C TYR A 123 12.27 2.00 -5.08
N PHE A 124 12.43 1.44 -6.28
CA PHE A 124 11.85 0.14 -6.63
C PHE A 124 12.30 -0.98 -5.69
N SER A 125 13.62 -1.07 -5.40
CA SER A 125 14.17 -2.12 -4.53
C SER A 125 13.61 -2.04 -3.11
N HIS A 126 13.43 -0.84 -2.56
CA HIS A 126 12.83 -0.63 -1.24
C HIS A 126 11.33 -1.01 -1.25
N LYS A 127 10.57 -0.47 -2.18
CA LYS A 127 9.13 -0.77 -2.31
C LYS A 127 8.87 -2.27 -2.51
N PHE A 128 9.64 -2.91 -3.37
CA PHE A 128 9.54 -4.35 -3.58
C PHE A 128 9.78 -5.13 -2.29
N LYS A 129 10.83 -4.77 -1.54
CA LYS A 129 11.17 -5.41 -0.27
C LYS A 129 10.09 -5.18 0.79
N ASP A 130 9.53 -3.97 0.86
CA ASP A 130 8.46 -3.63 1.81
C ASP A 130 7.19 -4.46 1.55
N VAL A 131 6.80 -4.63 0.27
CA VAL A 131 5.61 -5.39 -0.12
C VAL A 131 5.85 -6.91 -0.03
N MET A 132 6.98 -7.39 -0.55
CA MET A 132 7.25 -8.84 -0.70
C MET A 132 8.02 -9.46 0.46
N GLY A 133 8.53 -8.66 1.41
CA GLY A 133 9.35 -9.13 2.53
C GLY A 133 10.73 -9.63 2.13
N LYS A 134 11.12 -9.58 0.85
CA LYS A 134 12.39 -10.06 0.30
C LYS A 134 12.89 -9.18 -0.85
N SER A 135 14.20 -9.18 -1.09
CA SER A 135 14.78 -8.42 -2.19
C SER A 135 14.36 -8.96 -3.57
N VAL A 136 14.35 -8.08 -4.58
CA VAL A 136 14.06 -8.43 -6.00
C VAL A 136 14.94 -9.58 -6.48
N ASN A 137 16.25 -9.52 -6.23
CA ASN A 137 17.18 -10.57 -6.64
C ASN A 137 16.90 -11.92 -5.96
N ASN A 138 16.50 -11.90 -4.68
CA ASN A 138 16.12 -13.12 -3.99
C ASN A 138 14.82 -13.71 -4.56
N TYR A 139 13.85 -12.87 -4.89
CA TYR A 139 12.61 -13.30 -5.53
C TYR A 139 12.86 -13.94 -6.90
N ILE A 140 13.64 -13.27 -7.78
CA ILE A 140 14.00 -13.81 -9.10
C ILE A 140 14.74 -15.14 -8.95
N ARG A 141 15.72 -15.22 -8.03
CA ARG A 141 16.48 -16.46 -7.80
C ARG A 141 15.56 -17.60 -7.35
N GLN A 142 14.66 -17.35 -6.41
CA GLN A 142 13.68 -18.34 -5.96
C GLN A 142 12.84 -18.83 -7.15
N LYS A 143 12.28 -17.92 -7.96
CA LYS A 143 11.47 -18.26 -9.12
C LYS A 143 12.25 -19.06 -10.17
N LYS A 144 13.49 -18.68 -10.47
CA LYS A 144 14.38 -19.47 -11.35
C LYS A 144 14.67 -20.86 -10.78
N THR A 145 14.82 -21.00 -9.48
CA THR A 145 15.03 -22.32 -8.85
C THR A 145 13.76 -23.18 -8.92
N GLU A 146 12.58 -22.58 -8.73
CA GLU A 146 11.28 -23.28 -8.93
C GLU A 146 11.15 -23.81 -10.35
N GLU A 147 11.44 -22.97 -11.36
CA GLU A 147 11.42 -23.37 -12.77
C GLU A 147 12.48 -24.44 -13.08
N ALA A 148 13.68 -24.32 -12.51
CA ALA A 148 14.72 -25.32 -12.67
C ALA A 148 14.30 -26.71 -12.16
N LYS A 149 13.58 -26.79 -11.04
CA LYS A 149 13.02 -28.05 -10.51
C LYS A 149 12.04 -28.67 -11.52
N LEU A 150 11.20 -27.87 -12.15
CA LEU A 150 10.26 -28.35 -13.16
C LEU A 150 10.99 -28.87 -14.40
N LEU A 151 12.01 -28.15 -14.89
CA LEU A 151 12.81 -28.58 -16.03
C LEU A 151 13.60 -29.87 -15.74
N LEU A 152 14.21 -30.00 -14.54
CA LEU A 152 14.92 -31.19 -14.11
C LEU A 152 14.02 -32.43 -14.02
N SER A 153 12.77 -32.26 -13.60
CA SER A 153 11.84 -33.39 -13.43
C SER A 153 11.04 -33.71 -14.70
N GLY A 154 10.83 -32.73 -15.58
CA GLY A 154 9.94 -32.83 -16.73
C GLY A 154 10.64 -32.94 -18.07
N THR A 155 11.99 -32.80 -18.13
CA THR A 155 12.74 -32.81 -19.38
C THR A 155 14.02 -33.66 -19.28
N HIS A 156 14.69 -33.89 -20.43
CA HIS A 156 16.00 -34.54 -20.50
C HIS A 156 17.16 -33.55 -20.57
N MET A 157 16.91 -32.26 -20.25
CA MET A 157 17.94 -31.21 -20.28
C MET A 157 19.01 -31.47 -19.24
N SER A 158 20.26 -31.26 -19.64
CA SER A 158 21.41 -31.27 -18.74
C SER A 158 21.38 -30.04 -17.82
N ILE A 159 22.07 -30.12 -16.68
CA ILE A 159 22.23 -28.97 -15.76
C ILE A 159 22.80 -27.74 -16.47
N SER A 160 23.67 -27.94 -17.46
CA SER A 160 24.23 -26.85 -18.27
C SER A 160 23.15 -26.15 -19.09
N GLU A 161 22.35 -26.94 -19.82
CA GLU A 161 21.27 -26.40 -20.66
C GLU A 161 20.23 -25.69 -19.82
N ILE A 162 19.87 -26.21 -18.64
CA ILE A 162 18.93 -25.55 -17.72
C ILE A 162 19.52 -24.22 -17.20
N SER A 163 20.82 -24.19 -16.85
CA SER A 163 21.48 -22.95 -16.41
C SER A 163 21.44 -21.88 -17.50
N ASP A 164 21.70 -22.26 -18.73
CA ASP A 164 21.71 -21.37 -19.91
C ASP A 164 20.26 -20.92 -20.24
N GLU A 165 19.30 -21.85 -20.27
CA GLU A 165 17.88 -21.59 -20.53
C GLU A 165 17.29 -20.59 -19.49
N LEU A 166 17.68 -20.70 -18.24
CA LEU A 166 17.23 -19.80 -17.18
C LEU A 166 18.11 -18.54 -17.05
N SER A 167 18.99 -18.27 -18.01
CA SER A 167 19.84 -17.08 -18.02
C SER A 167 20.57 -16.86 -16.69
N PHE A 168 21.19 -17.91 -16.13
CA PHE A 168 22.14 -17.75 -15.03
C PHE A 168 23.48 -17.26 -15.56
N SER A 169 24.17 -16.39 -14.79
CA SER A 169 25.47 -15.85 -15.18
C SER A 169 26.59 -16.90 -15.27
N SER A 170 26.46 -18.03 -14.58
CA SER A 170 27.36 -19.18 -14.65
C SER A 170 26.71 -20.42 -14.03
N ARG A 171 27.21 -21.61 -14.43
CA ARG A 171 26.83 -22.91 -13.83
C ARG A 171 27.12 -22.95 -12.31
N SER A 172 28.24 -22.41 -11.88
CA SER A 172 28.61 -22.35 -10.46
C SER A 172 27.62 -21.52 -9.67
N PHE A 173 27.16 -20.39 -10.23
CA PHE A 173 26.15 -19.55 -9.60
C PHE A 173 24.77 -20.22 -9.60
N PHE A 174 24.40 -20.95 -10.67
CA PHE A 174 23.20 -21.77 -10.72
C PHE A 174 23.25 -22.81 -9.58
N PHE A 175 24.33 -23.63 -9.51
CA PHE A 175 24.47 -24.70 -8.52
C PHE A 175 24.37 -24.16 -7.09
N SER A 176 25.12 -23.11 -6.76
CA SER A 176 25.10 -22.49 -5.43
C SER A 176 23.71 -21.91 -5.07
N SER A 177 23.03 -21.33 -6.05
CA SER A 177 21.68 -20.78 -5.89
C SER A 177 20.66 -21.89 -5.68
N PHE A 178 20.74 -22.96 -6.45
CA PHE A 178 19.85 -24.12 -6.36
C PHE A 178 20.03 -24.84 -5.02
N GLN A 179 21.27 -25.11 -4.61
CA GLN A 179 21.57 -25.72 -3.32
C GLN A 179 21.06 -24.87 -2.15
N LYS A 180 21.22 -23.55 -2.21
CA LYS A 180 20.74 -22.65 -1.15
C LYS A 180 19.22 -22.67 -0.96
N GLU A 181 18.46 -22.88 -2.03
CA GLU A 181 16.99 -22.87 -2.01
C GLU A 181 16.40 -24.28 -1.80
N THR A 182 17.18 -25.34 -1.96
CA THR A 182 16.70 -26.74 -1.89
C THR A 182 17.23 -27.51 -0.68
N GLY A 183 18.29 -27.03 -0.03
CA GLY A 183 18.99 -27.68 1.09
C GLY A 183 20.22 -28.41 0.61
#